data_d21c742700102cd6698c726189561970
#
_entry.id   d21c742700102cd6698c726189561970
#
_cell.length_a   1.000
_cell.length_b   1.000
_cell.length_c   1.000
_cell.angle_alpha   90.00
_cell.angle_beta   90.00
_cell.angle_gamma   90.00
#
_symmetry.space_group_name_H-M   'P 1'
#
loop_
_entity.id
_entity.type
_entity.pdbx_description
1 polymer ?
#
loop_
_entity_poly.entity_id
_entity_poly.type
_entity_poly.pdbx_seq_one_letter_code
_entity_poly.pdbx_strand_id
1 'polypeptide(L)'
;QYIDLIEPFGRTRWALTVAESHQPYIRDWVNNLGFKYIWLFIFGSIILFYEVVKVLNKHKWKLTTLYSLFIIAFIFSRYSPESSFNGVTSISKIAYLGSLFGFILILGLMYLYAYYKDKGLFEKFREIDEILIFMILWFILMIIAARSAIRLLFIFSPVTTIMVSYLVFWLVDKAKRLNNLYRISTYLIIAIIILAPFSISSSFAFGLLDTGIVPRFFQSTISTSKNIGPSYNGQWQRAMDWVRKSTPEDAIFAHWWDYGYWVQYGGQRTTLSDGGNAIGAINHFVGRHVLTAQSEEEALEFLKSRGANYLLMISDEVGKYSAFSSIGADANYDR
;
A
#
# COMPACT_ATOMS: atom_id res chain seq x y z
N GLN A 1 -6.92 2.54 11.07
CA GLN A 1 -6.06 3.61 10.53
C GLN A 1 -6.94 4.60 9.79
N TYR A 2 -6.88 5.86 10.20
CA TYR A 2 -7.61 6.93 9.52
C TYR A 2 -6.93 7.21 8.18
N ILE A 3 -7.73 7.29 7.12
CA ILE A 3 -7.31 7.90 5.86
C ILE A 3 -7.34 9.39 6.13
N ASP A 4 -6.16 9.99 6.24
CA ASP A 4 -6.05 11.43 6.44
C ASP A 4 -6.26 12.13 5.08
N LEU A 5 -7.47 12.59 4.85
CA LEU A 5 -7.83 13.34 3.65
C LEU A 5 -7.55 14.84 3.78
N ILE A 6 -7.43 15.36 5.01
CA ILE A 6 -7.20 16.78 5.29
C ILE A 6 -5.70 17.06 5.21
N GLU A 7 -4.91 16.21 5.87
CA GLU A 7 -3.45 16.24 5.82
C GLU A 7 -2.90 14.92 5.26
N PRO A 8 -3.15 14.61 3.99
CA PRO A 8 -2.86 13.29 3.41
C PRO A 8 -1.38 12.95 3.39
N PHE A 9 -0.52 13.93 3.60
CA PHE A 9 0.94 13.79 3.64
C PHE A 9 1.51 13.98 5.05
N GLY A 10 0.67 14.42 6.00
CA GLY A 10 1.02 14.52 7.41
C GLY A 10 0.87 13.17 8.10
N ARG A 11 1.83 12.84 8.98
CA ARG A 11 1.79 11.64 9.81
C ARG A 11 2.31 11.97 11.19
N THR A 12 1.79 11.29 12.18
CA THR A 12 2.38 11.33 13.52
C THR A 12 3.81 10.78 13.48
N ARG A 13 4.67 11.26 14.35
CA ARG A 13 6.05 10.80 14.47
C ARG A 13 6.14 9.27 14.57
N TRP A 14 5.25 8.66 15.34
CA TRP A 14 5.12 7.21 15.43
C TRP A 14 4.89 6.53 14.09
N ALA A 15 3.92 7.00 13.30
CA ALA A 15 3.61 6.42 12.00
C ALA A 15 4.77 6.54 11.00
N LEU A 16 5.61 7.59 11.14
CA LEU A 16 6.77 7.80 10.28
C LEU A 16 7.93 6.84 10.58
N THR A 17 7.96 6.20 11.76
CA THR A 17 8.99 5.21 12.10
C THR A 17 8.65 3.81 11.61
N VAL A 18 7.43 3.57 11.14
CA VAL A 18 6.99 2.28 10.59
C VAL A 18 6.98 2.36 9.07
N ALA A 19 7.93 1.68 8.42
CA ALA A 19 8.16 1.75 6.96
C ALA A 19 6.87 1.48 6.13
N GLU A 20 6.09 0.48 6.52
CA GLU A 20 4.86 0.10 5.81
C GLU A 20 3.72 1.13 6.00
N SER A 21 3.84 2.02 6.97
CA SER A 21 2.87 3.09 7.22
C SER A 21 3.13 4.34 6.39
N HIS A 22 4.29 4.44 5.73
CA HIS A 22 4.59 5.56 4.87
C HIS A 22 3.64 5.63 3.67
N GLN A 23 3.35 6.83 3.23
CA GLN A 23 2.62 7.02 1.98
C GLN A 23 3.52 6.62 0.81
N PRO A 24 3.04 5.76 -0.11
CA PRO A 24 3.85 5.25 -1.20
C PRO A 24 4.19 6.33 -2.22
N TYR A 25 5.43 6.34 -2.69
CA TYR A 25 5.84 6.95 -3.95
C TYR A 25 5.58 5.99 -5.12
N ILE A 26 5.64 6.48 -6.34
CA ILE A 26 5.46 5.62 -7.54
C ILE A 26 6.43 4.44 -7.55
N ARG A 27 7.65 4.61 -7.03
CA ARG A 27 8.61 3.51 -6.87
C ARG A 27 8.04 2.35 -6.04
N ASP A 28 7.31 2.67 -4.97
CA ASP A 28 6.72 1.65 -4.10
C ASP A 28 5.57 0.90 -4.81
N TRP A 29 4.77 1.62 -5.60
CA TRP A 29 3.76 1.01 -6.48
C TRP A 29 4.40 0.08 -7.50
N VAL A 30 5.49 0.52 -8.15
CA VAL A 30 6.21 -0.27 -9.14
C VAL A 30 6.85 -1.51 -8.50
N ASN A 31 7.43 -1.37 -7.32
CA ASN A 31 8.04 -2.50 -6.59
C ASN A 31 7.01 -3.54 -6.15
N ASN A 32 5.80 -3.12 -5.75
CA ASN A 32 4.76 -4.02 -5.24
C ASN A 32 3.87 -4.59 -6.35
N LEU A 33 3.57 -3.81 -7.40
CA LEU A 33 2.59 -4.17 -8.42
C LEU A 33 3.20 -4.38 -9.82
N GLY A 34 4.37 -3.81 -10.08
CA GLY A 34 5.00 -3.80 -11.40
C GLY A 34 4.50 -2.67 -12.30
N PHE A 35 5.44 -2.01 -13.00
CA PHE A 35 5.15 -0.81 -13.82
C PHE A 35 4.07 -1.03 -14.87
N LYS A 36 4.16 -2.13 -15.64
CA LYS A 36 3.20 -2.41 -16.71
C LYS A 36 1.82 -2.81 -16.16
N TYR A 37 1.79 -3.50 -15.02
CA TYR A 37 0.54 -3.88 -14.37
C TYR A 37 -0.25 -2.66 -13.88
N ILE A 38 0.45 -1.62 -13.41
CA ILE A 38 -0.17 -0.33 -13.04
C ILE A 38 -0.97 0.23 -14.22
N TRP A 39 -0.40 0.28 -15.42
CA TRP A 39 -1.11 0.76 -16.61
C TRP A 39 -2.29 -0.13 -17.00
N LEU A 40 -2.17 -1.45 -16.84
CA LEU A 40 -3.28 -2.36 -17.16
C LEU A 40 -4.50 -2.10 -16.28
N PHE A 41 -4.34 -1.99 -14.96
CA PHE A 41 -5.50 -1.71 -14.11
C PHE A 41 -6.02 -0.28 -14.29
N ILE A 42 -5.16 0.70 -14.58
CA ILE A 42 -5.60 2.07 -14.92
C ILE A 42 -6.47 2.03 -16.19
N PHE A 43 -6.00 1.42 -17.26
CA PHE A 43 -6.79 1.27 -18.48
C PHE A 43 -8.07 0.46 -18.26
N GLY A 44 -7.99 -0.62 -17.47
CA GLY A 44 -9.15 -1.40 -17.07
C GLY A 44 -10.21 -0.57 -16.36
N SER A 45 -9.80 0.27 -15.40
CA SER A 45 -10.71 1.17 -14.68
C SER A 45 -11.31 2.25 -15.58
N ILE A 46 -10.53 2.78 -16.54
CA ILE A 46 -11.01 3.79 -17.50
C ILE A 46 -12.05 3.17 -18.43
N ILE A 47 -11.80 1.96 -18.93
CA ILE A 47 -12.76 1.25 -19.77
C ILE A 47 -14.02 0.89 -18.99
N LEU A 48 -13.88 0.41 -17.76
CA LEU A 48 -15.03 0.16 -16.89
C LEU A 48 -15.86 1.44 -16.68
N PHE A 49 -15.22 2.56 -16.36
CA PHE A 49 -15.91 3.83 -16.20
C PHE A 49 -16.56 4.32 -17.49
N TYR A 50 -15.92 4.11 -18.66
CA TYR A 50 -16.53 4.40 -19.95
C TYR A 50 -17.83 3.61 -20.15
N GLU A 51 -17.86 2.34 -19.80
CA GLU A 51 -19.10 1.53 -19.91
C GLU A 51 -20.18 2.03 -18.92
N VAL A 52 -19.80 2.46 -17.69
CA VAL A 52 -20.71 3.12 -16.74
C VAL A 52 -21.40 4.34 -17.35
N VAL A 53 -20.61 5.24 -17.95
CA VAL A 53 -21.15 6.52 -18.48
C VAL A 53 -21.62 6.44 -19.93
N LYS A 54 -21.55 5.30 -20.57
CA LYS A 54 -21.87 5.11 -21.98
C LYS A 54 -23.34 5.46 -22.30
N VAL A 55 -24.24 5.17 -21.38
CA VAL A 55 -25.68 5.50 -21.49
C VAL A 55 -25.92 7.01 -21.58
N LEU A 56 -24.99 7.84 -21.05
CA LEU A 56 -25.06 9.30 -21.08
C LEU A 56 -24.70 9.91 -22.45
N ASN A 57 -24.49 9.10 -23.48
CA ASN A 57 -24.30 9.48 -24.91
C ASN A 57 -23.37 10.68 -25.11
N LYS A 58 -23.90 11.91 -25.16
CA LYS A 58 -23.16 13.15 -25.46
C LYS A 58 -22.05 13.43 -24.43
N HIS A 59 -22.21 12.98 -23.20
CA HIS A 59 -21.31 13.30 -22.09
C HIS A 59 -20.26 12.22 -21.83
N LYS A 60 -20.41 11.02 -22.38
CA LYS A 60 -19.56 9.85 -22.09
C LYS A 60 -18.07 10.13 -22.26
N TRP A 61 -17.65 10.74 -23.36
CA TRP A 61 -16.21 11.02 -23.58
C TRP A 61 -15.67 12.07 -22.64
N LYS A 62 -16.45 13.14 -22.37
CA LYS A 62 -16.04 14.19 -21.43
C LYS A 62 -15.85 13.64 -20.02
N LEU A 63 -16.78 12.80 -19.58
CA LEU A 63 -16.70 12.15 -18.25
C LEU A 63 -15.57 11.12 -18.18
N THR A 64 -15.37 10.33 -19.24
CA THR A 64 -14.24 9.38 -19.29
C THR A 64 -12.90 10.10 -19.26
N THR A 65 -12.75 11.21 -19.99
CA THR A 65 -11.54 12.04 -19.94
C THR A 65 -11.34 12.63 -18.54
N LEU A 66 -12.40 13.16 -17.93
CA LEU A 66 -12.34 13.69 -16.56
C LEU A 66 -11.89 12.61 -15.56
N TYR A 67 -12.47 11.41 -15.64
CA TYR A 67 -12.07 10.28 -14.83
C TYR A 67 -10.60 9.87 -15.05
N SER A 68 -10.17 9.82 -16.32
CA SER A 68 -8.78 9.50 -16.66
C SER A 68 -7.80 10.50 -16.05
N LEU A 69 -8.10 11.80 -16.16
CA LEU A 69 -7.30 12.86 -15.55
C LEU A 69 -7.28 12.74 -14.02
N PHE A 70 -8.45 12.47 -13.41
CA PHE A 70 -8.54 12.24 -11.98
C PHE A 70 -7.63 11.08 -11.54
N ILE A 71 -7.76 9.89 -12.13
CA ILE A 71 -6.99 8.71 -11.72
C ILE A 71 -5.48 8.93 -11.90
N ILE A 72 -5.07 9.52 -13.04
CA ILE A 72 -3.66 9.80 -13.31
C ILE A 72 -3.12 10.83 -12.31
N ALA A 73 -3.80 11.96 -12.15
CA ALA A 73 -3.38 13.00 -11.21
C ALA A 73 -3.32 12.46 -9.76
N PHE A 74 -4.30 11.65 -9.36
CA PHE A 74 -4.40 11.08 -8.03
C PHE A 74 -3.23 10.12 -7.73
N ILE A 75 -2.95 9.16 -8.62
CA ILE A 75 -1.86 8.20 -8.44
C ILE A 75 -0.50 8.90 -8.46
N PHE A 76 -0.28 9.77 -9.47
CA PHE A 76 1.02 10.40 -9.68
C PHE A 76 1.24 11.66 -8.83
N SER A 77 0.27 12.05 -7.99
CA SER A 77 0.41 13.17 -7.04
C SER A 77 1.58 13.02 -6.06
N ARG A 78 2.15 11.83 -5.90
CA ARG A 78 3.35 11.56 -5.11
C ARG A 78 4.32 10.70 -5.91
N TYR A 79 5.02 11.36 -6.82
CA TYR A 79 5.88 10.69 -7.79
C TYR A 79 7.23 10.28 -7.19
N SER A 80 8.02 11.24 -6.71
CA SER A 80 9.30 11.02 -6.03
C SER A 80 9.60 12.14 -5.03
N PRO A 81 10.50 11.92 -4.05
CA PRO A 81 10.89 12.96 -3.10
C PRO A 81 11.47 14.23 -3.77
N GLU A 82 12.20 14.07 -4.87
CA GLU A 82 12.92 15.13 -5.56
C GLU A 82 12.04 15.89 -6.57
N SER A 83 10.87 15.36 -6.91
CA SER A 83 9.99 15.97 -7.91
C SER A 83 9.09 17.06 -7.33
N SER A 84 8.49 17.88 -8.20
CA SER A 84 7.42 18.79 -7.81
C SER A 84 6.19 18.06 -7.26
N PHE A 85 6.04 16.78 -7.61
CA PHE A 85 5.03 15.87 -7.05
C PHE A 85 5.62 15.02 -5.93
N ASN A 86 6.15 15.63 -4.88
CA ASN A 86 6.80 14.95 -3.77
C ASN A 86 5.85 14.62 -2.59
N GLY A 87 4.59 15.02 -2.69
CA GLY A 87 3.60 14.80 -1.63
C GLY A 87 3.45 15.95 -0.63
N VAL A 88 4.33 16.96 -0.65
CA VAL A 88 4.32 18.07 0.30
C VAL A 88 4.00 19.41 -0.38
N THR A 89 4.41 19.57 -1.63
CA THR A 89 4.19 20.81 -2.41
C THR A 89 2.71 21.06 -2.64
N SER A 90 2.37 22.35 -2.87
CA SER A 90 0.99 22.74 -3.22
C SER A 90 0.49 22.05 -4.49
N ILE A 91 1.38 21.84 -5.49
CA ILE A 91 1.04 21.12 -6.73
C ILE A 91 0.65 19.67 -6.43
N SER A 92 1.40 18.98 -5.56
CA SER A 92 1.05 17.63 -5.12
C SER A 92 -0.31 17.58 -4.43
N LYS A 93 -0.57 18.51 -3.52
CA LYS A 93 -1.85 18.60 -2.79
C LYS A 93 -3.01 18.89 -3.72
N ILE A 94 -2.84 19.80 -4.68
CA ILE A 94 -3.84 20.09 -5.71
C ILE A 94 -4.07 18.85 -6.60
N ALA A 95 -3.01 18.17 -7.04
CA ALA A 95 -3.14 16.97 -7.85
C ALA A 95 -3.86 15.85 -7.08
N TYR A 96 -3.65 15.72 -5.78
CA TYR A 96 -4.29 14.72 -4.93
C TYR A 96 -5.73 15.09 -4.56
N LEU A 97 -5.90 16.15 -3.75
CA LEU A 97 -7.20 16.55 -3.24
C LEU A 97 -8.05 17.24 -4.30
N GLY A 98 -7.43 18.11 -5.12
CA GLY A 98 -8.13 18.84 -6.17
C GLY A 98 -8.69 17.92 -7.24
N SER A 99 -7.95 16.86 -7.63
CA SER A 99 -8.45 15.88 -8.59
C SER A 99 -9.63 15.08 -8.02
N LEU A 100 -9.55 14.64 -6.76
CA LEU A 100 -10.61 13.88 -6.10
C LEU A 100 -11.88 14.72 -5.90
N PHE A 101 -11.74 15.87 -5.24
CA PHE A 101 -12.90 16.73 -4.96
C PHE A 101 -13.45 17.38 -6.23
N GLY A 102 -12.58 17.75 -7.18
CA GLY A 102 -12.98 18.27 -8.47
C GLY A 102 -13.80 17.26 -9.28
N PHE A 103 -13.35 16.00 -9.30
CA PHE A 103 -14.08 14.90 -9.95
C PHE A 103 -15.47 14.71 -9.31
N ILE A 104 -15.54 14.60 -7.97
CA ILE A 104 -16.80 14.43 -7.24
C ILE A 104 -17.73 15.64 -7.46
N LEU A 105 -17.19 16.86 -7.38
CA LEU A 105 -17.94 18.08 -7.56
C LEU A 105 -18.56 18.17 -8.97
N ILE A 106 -17.77 17.89 -10.02
CA ILE A 106 -18.27 17.96 -11.41
C ILE A 106 -19.36 16.92 -11.64
N LEU A 107 -19.18 15.67 -11.14
CA LEU A 107 -20.23 14.65 -11.22
C LEU A 107 -21.48 15.06 -10.46
N GLY A 108 -21.34 15.60 -9.25
CA GLY A 108 -22.45 16.08 -8.43
C GLY A 108 -23.20 17.23 -9.10
N LEU A 109 -22.48 18.22 -9.63
CA LEU A 109 -23.12 19.34 -10.37
C LEU A 109 -23.83 18.86 -11.63
N MET A 110 -23.25 17.91 -12.35
CA MET A 110 -23.90 17.35 -13.54
C MET A 110 -25.17 16.57 -13.17
N TYR A 111 -25.15 15.80 -12.08
CA TYR A 111 -26.33 15.09 -11.57
C TYR A 111 -27.43 16.07 -11.13
N LEU A 112 -27.07 17.12 -10.38
CA LEU A 112 -28.01 18.16 -9.97
C LEU A 112 -28.59 18.91 -11.17
N TYR A 113 -27.75 19.24 -12.17
CA TYR A 113 -28.23 19.83 -13.41
C TYR A 113 -29.25 18.93 -14.13
N ALA A 114 -28.96 17.64 -14.25
CA ALA A 114 -29.84 16.65 -14.82
C ALA A 114 -31.20 16.61 -14.05
N TYR A 115 -31.14 16.54 -12.73
CA TYR A 115 -32.30 16.47 -11.87
C TYR A 115 -33.23 17.70 -12.02
N TYR A 116 -32.66 18.92 -12.02
CA TYR A 116 -33.47 20.15 -12.05
C TYR A 116 -33.77 20.68 -13.44
N LYS A 117 -32.93 20.42 -14.44
CA LYS A 117 -33.00 21.07 -15.76
C LYS A 117 -33.17 20.13 -16.94
N ASP A 118 -32.68 18.90 -16.86
CA ASP A 118 -32.67 17.94 -17.99
C ASP A 118 -33.16 16.57 -17.53
N LYS A 119 -34.48 16.40 -17.50
CA LYS A 119 -35.11 15.14 -17.11
C LYS A 119 -34.68 13.95 -17.98
N GLY A 120 -34.42 14.19 -19.28
CA GLY A 120 -33.96 13.14 -20.18
C GLY A 120 -32.55 12.64 -19.85
N LEU A 121 -31.69 13.53 -19.40
CA LEU A 121 -30.37 13.15 -18.88
C LEU A 121 -30.49 12.45 -17.51
N PHE A 122 -31.44 12.92 -16.66
CA PHE A 122 -31.66 12.31 -15.35
C PHE A 122 -32.13 10.84 -15.47
N GLU A 123 -33.07 10.55 -16.37
CA GLU A 123 -33.53 9.18 -16.61
C GLU A 123 -32.35 8.27 -17.06
N LYS A 124 -31.44 8.78 -17.88
CA LYS A 124 -30.22 8.03 -18.25
C LYS A 124 -29.29 7.73 -17.07
N PHE A 125 -29.20 8.62 -16.07
CA PHE A 125 -28.47 8.29 -14.84
C PHE A 125 -29.10 7.11 -14.10
N ARG A 126 -30.41 6.93 -14.18
CA ARG A 126 -31.11 5.80 -13.57
C ARG A 126 -30.94 4.49 -14.33
N GLU A 127 -30.59 4.56 -15.62
CA GLU A 127 -30.29 3.39 -16.45
C GLU A 127 -28.88 2.84 -16.28
N ILE A 128 -28.04 3.51 -15.47
CA ILE A 128 -26.65 3.04 -15.23
C ILE A 128 -26.70 1.75 -14.43
N ASP A 129 -25.91 0.77 -14.87
CA ASP A 129 -25.79 -0.52 -14.19
C ASP A 129 -25.15 -0.36 -12.79
N GLU A 130 -25.89 -0.78 -11.77
CA GLU A 130 -25.51 -0.65 -10.36
C GLU A 130 -24.25 -1.46 -10.02
N ILE A 131 -24.04 -2.60 -10.69
CA ILE A 131 -22.85 -3.44 -10.48
C ILE A 131 -21.60 -2.71 -10.96
N LEU A 132 -21.68 -2.04 -12.11
CA LEU A 132 -20.57 -1.26 -12.64
C LEU A 132 -20.27 -0.04 -11.74
N ILE A 133 -21.30 0.61 -11.21
CA ILE A 133 -21.13 1.71 -10.22
C ILE A 133 -20.41 1.16 -8.98
N PHE A 134 -20.88 0.05 -8.43
CA PHE A 134 -20.26 -0.58 -7.26
C PHE A 134 -18.77 -0.89 -7.49
N MET A 135 -18.43 -1.47 -8.64
CA MET A 135 -17.05 -1.80 -8.97
C MET A 135 -16.15 -0.56 -9.06
N ILE A 136 -16.62 0.53 -9.65
CA ILE A 136 -15.87 1.80 -9.72
C ILE A 136 -15.74 2.44 -8.34
N LEU A 137 -16.80 2.46 -7.54
CA LEU A 137 -16.74 3.00 -6.18
C LEU A 137 -15.78 2.19 -5.31
N TRP A 138 -15.81 0.86 -5.40
CA TRP A 138 -14.86 0.01 -4.69
C TRP A 138 -13.42 0.29 -5.13
N PHE A 139 -13.16 0.41 -6.44
CA PHE A 139 -11.85 0.78 -6.94
C PHE A 139 -11.38 2.14 -6.41
N ILE A 140 -12.25 3.17 -6.41
CA ILE A 140 -11.92 4.50 -5.89
C ILE A 140 -11.61 4.45 -4.39
N LEU A 141 -12.39 3.75 -3.60
CA LEU A 141 -12.12 3.59 -2.17
C LEU A 141 -10.79 2.89 -1.91
N MET A 142 -10.51 1.82 -2.65
CA MET A 142 -9.27 1.07 -2.49
C MET A 142 -8.04 1.84 -2.97
N ILE A 143 -8.14 2.66 -4.02
CA ILE A 143 -7.01 3.47 -4.48
C ILE A 143 -6.70 4.62 -3.50
N ILE A 144 -7.71 5.18 -2.83
CA ILE A 144 -7.53 6.14 -1.74
C ILE A 144 -6.78 5.47 -0.58
N ALA A 145 -7.20 4.27 -0.20
CA ALA A 145 -6.51 3.48 0.83
C ALA A 145 -5.06 3.19 0.44
N ALA A 146 -4.82 2.66 -0.76
CA ALA A 146 -3.50 2.34 -1.27
C ALA A 146 -2.56 3.56 -1.32
N ARG A 147 -3.11 4.75 -1.62
CA ARG A 147 -2.37 6.01 -1.62
C ARG A 147 -2.00 6.47 -0.21
N SER A 148 -2.70 5.99 0.80
CA SER A 148 -2.52 6.36 2.21
C SER A 148 -1.35 5.66 2.88
N ALA A 149 -1.06 4.39 2.58
CA ALA A 149 0.06 3.67 3.18
C ALA A 149 0.52 2.48 2.31
N ILE A 150 1.83 2.20 2.30
CA ILE A 150 2.44 1.12 1.52
C ILE A 150 1.76 -0.23 1.81
N ARG A 151 1.50 -0.55 3.07
CA ARG A 151 0.83 -1.80 3.46
C ARG A 151 -0.57 -1.96 2.88
N LEU A 152 -1.23 -0.87 2.50
CA LEU A 152 -2.57 -0.93 1.92
C LEU A 152 -2.54 -1.25 0.42
N LEU A 153 -1.36 -1.27 -0.22
CA LEU A 153 -1.19 -1.81 -1.58
C LEU A 153 -1.56 -3.29 -1.65
N PHE A 154 -1.32 -4.05 -0.55
CA PHE A 154 -1.70 -5.46 -0.48
C PHE A 154 -3.22 -5.65 -0.60
N ILE A 155 -4.01 -4.89 0.16
CA ILE A 155 -5.48 -4.99 0.11
C ILE A 155 -6.09 -4.35 -1.15
N PHE A 156 -5.33 -3.51 -1.86
CA PHE A 156 -5.71 -2.96 -3.16
C PHE A 156 -5.57 -3.99 -4.29
N SER A 157 -4.66 -4.97 -4.16
CA SER A 157 -4.36 -5.95 -5.20
C SER A 157 -5.60 -6.70 -5.75
N PRO A 158 -6.55 -7.19 -4.93
CA PRO A 158 -7.74 -7.88 -5.45
C PRO A 158 -8.56 -7.04 -6.40
N VAL A 159 -8.80 -5.77 -6.10
CA VAL A 159 -9.59 -4.92 -6.99
C VAL A 159 -8.84 -4.59 -8.28
N THR A 160 -7.51 -4.49 -8.24
CA THR A 160 -6.73 -4.29 -9.47
C THR A 160 -6.82 -5.47 -10.42
N THR A 161 -6.87 -6.70 -9.89
CA THR A 161 -7.05 -7.91 -10.74
C THR A 161 -8.42 -7.91 -11.41
N ILE A 162 -9.46 -7.43 -10.75
CA ILE A 162 -10.78 -7.26 -11.36
C ILE A 162 -10.72 -6.25 -12.51
N MET A 163 -10.05 -5.10 -12.33
CA MET A 163 -9.89 -4.09 -13.38
C MET A 163 -9.15 -4.66 -14.61
N VAL A 164 -8.06 -5.39 -14.39
CA VAL A 164 -7.30 -6.03 -15.45
C VAL A 164 -8.14 -7.11 -16.17
N SER A 165 -8.83 -7.95 -15.39
CA SER A 165 -9.72 -8.96 -15.95
C SER A 165 -10.83 -8.34 -16.80
N TYR A 166 -11.44 -7.27 -16.33
CA TYR A 166 -12.45 -6.52 -17.07
C TYR A 166 -11.90 -6.01 -18.42
N LEU A 167 -10.70 -5.42 -18.41
CA LEU A 167 -10.02 -4.99 -19.63
C LEU A 167 -9.85 -6.15 -20.61
N VAL A 168 -9.36 -7.30 -20.14
CA VAL A 168 -9.12 -8.49 -20.97
C VAL A 168 -10.42 -8.98 -21.60
N PHE A 169 -11.48 -9.17 -20.81
CA PHE A 169 -12.77 -9.64 -21.33
C PHE A 169 -13.42 -8.62 -22.26
N TRP A 170 -13.31 -7.33 -21.97
CA TRP A 170 -13.76 -6.28 -22.88
C TRP A 170 -13.04 -6.32 -24.23
N LEU A 171 -11.70 -6.50 -24.24
CA LEU A 171 -10.91 -6.67 -25.46
C LEU A 171 -11.32 -7.93 -26.24
N VAL A 172 -11.55 -9.05 -25.56
CA VAL A 172 -12.05 -10.29 -26.16
C VAL A 172 -13.40 -10.04 -26.86
N ASP A 173 -14.34 -9.38 -26.21
CA ASP A 173 -15.66 -9.11 -26.78
C ASP A 173 -15.61 -8.13 -27.96
N LYS A 174 -14.70 -7.16 -27.91
CA LYS A 174 -14.44 -6.29 -29.06
C LYS A 174 -13.81 -7.06 -30.22
N ALA A 175 -12.83 -7.93 -29.92
CA ALA A 175 -12.15 -8.76 -30.94
C ALA A 175 -13.12 -9.66 -31.71
N LYS A 176 -14.16 -10.21 -31.06
CA LYS A 176 -15.19 -11.02 -31.73
C LYS A 176 -15.89 -10.28 -32.89
N ARG A 177 -15.91 -8.96 -32.86
CA ARG A 177 -16.54 -8.11 -33.89
C ARG A 177 -15.59 -7.67 -35.00
N LEU A 178 -14.31 -8.05 -34.93
CA LEU A 178 -13.29 -7.69 -35.90
C LEU A 178 -13.16 -8.76 -36.98
N ASN A 179 -12.59 -8.39 -38.13
CA ASN A 179 -12.18 -9.33 -39.18
C ASN A 179 -11.20 -10.36 -38.65
N ASN A 180 -11.14 -11.54 -39.26
CA ASN A 180 -10.37 -12.68 -38.78
C ASN A 180 -8.91 -12.36 -38.44
N LEU A 181 -8.22 -11.58 -39.30
CA LEU A 181 -6.82 -11.21 -39.04
C LEU A 181 -6.66 -10.36 -37.77
N TYR A 182 -7.43 -9.29 -37.64
CA TYR A 182 -7.39 -8.41 -36.46
C TYR A 182 -7.86 -9.13 -35.18
N ARG A 183 -8.83 -10.03 -35.30
CA ARG A 183 -9.31 -10.88 -34.22
C ARG A 183 -8.22 -11.80 -33.71
N ILE A 184 -7.52 -12.50 -34.59
CA ILE A 184 -6.42 -13.38 -34.22
C ILE A 184 -5.28 -12.56 -33.57
N SER A 185 -4.90 -11.42 -34.18
CA SER A 185 -3.87 -10.55 -33.62
C SER A 185 -4.23 -10.06 -32.19
N THR A 186 -5.49 -9.67 -31.98
CA THR A 186 -5.96 -9.24 -30.64
C THR A 186 -5.91 -10.39 -29.63
N TYR A 187 -6.33 -11.60 -30.01
CA TYR A 187 -6.24 -12.77 -29.15
C TYR A 187 -4.78 -13.14 -28.82
N LEU A 188 -3.86 -13.02 -29.78
CA LEU A 188 -2.44 -13.22 -29.53
C LEU A 188 -1.88 -12.20 -28.54
N ILE A 189 -2.24 -10.93 -28.67
CA ILE A 189 -1.83 -9.88 -27.71
C ILE A 189 -2.38 -10.20 -26.31
N ILE A 190 -3.65 -10.58 -26.21
CA ILE A 190 -4.26 -10.98 -24.92
C ILE A 190 -3.55 -12.21 -24.37
N ALA A 191 -3.28 -13.21 -25.18
CA ALA A 191 -2.54 -14.41 -24.76
C ALA A 191 -1.14 -14.05 -24.28
N ILE A 192 -0.43 -13.16 -24.95
CA ILE A 192 0.88 -12.67 -24.51
C ILE A 192 0.76 -11.95 -23.16
N ILE A 193 -0.25 -11.09 -22.97
CA ILE A 193 -0.48 -10.40 -21.69
C ILE A 193 -0.73 -11.40 -20.55
N ILE A 194 -1.49 -12.47 -20.82
CA ILE A 194 -1.84 -13.48 -19.81
C ILE A 194 -0.71 -14.48 -19.59
N LEU A 195 -0.06 -14.96 -20.67
CA LEU A 195 0.88 -16.08 -20.65
C LEU A 195 2.33 -15.64 -20.42
N ALA A 196 2.69 -14.40 -20.73
CA ALA A 196 4.03 -13.87 -20.44
C ALA A 196 4.53 -14.13 -19.01
N PRO A 197 3.63 -14.22 -17.98
CA PRO A 197 3.99 -14.64 -16.64
C PRO A 197 4.51 -16.07 -16.51
N PHE A 198 4.10 -16.95 -17.38
CA PHE A 198 4.40 -18.40 -17.30
C PHE A 198 5.57 -18.84 -18.17
N SER A 199 6.20 -17.95 -18.91
CA SER A 199 7.38 -18.28 -19.70
C SER A 199 8.60 -18.55 -18.79
N ILE A 200 9.02 -19.80 -18.81
CA ILE A 200 9.91 -20.42 -17.83
C ILE A 200 11.40 -20.10 -18.06
N SER A 201 11.79 -19.48 -19.16
CA SER A 201 13.21 -19.19 -19.39
C SER A 201 13.43 -17.84 -20.05
N SER A 202 14.20 -17.03 -19.34
CA SER A 202 14.70 -15.74 -19.81
C SER A 202 15.55 -15.83 -21.10
N SER A 203 15.96 -17.01 -21.49
CA SER A 203 16.85 -17.22 -22.65
C SER A 203 16.14 -17.32 -23.99
N PHE A 204 14.83 -17.55 -24.01
CA PHE A 204 14.08 -17.74 -25.26
C PHE A 204 13.15 -16.59 -25.62
N ALA A 205 12.88 -15.72 -24.68
CA ALA A 205 12.07 -14.53 -24.92
C ALA A 205 12.99 -13.37 -25.30
N PHE A 206 13.15 -13.10 -26.59
CA PHE A 206 13.72 -11.86 -27.11
C PHE A 206 13.56 -10.71 -26.12
N GLY A 207 14.58 -9.89 -25.92
CA GLY A 207 14.66 -8.81 -24.94
C GLY A 207 13.48 -7.86 -24.81
N LEU A 208 12.47 -7.94 -25.68
CA LEU A 208 11.15 -7.31 -25.55
C LEU A 208 10.28 -7.93 -24.46
N LEU A 209 10.48 -9.20 -24.09
CA LEU A 209 9.70 -9.92 -23.09
C LEU A 209 10.37 -9.93 -21.70
N ASP A 210 11.66 -9.64 -21.63
CA ASP A 210 12.38 -9.51 -20.35
C ASP A 210 11.90 -8.29 -19.54
N THR A 211 11.13 -7.41 -20.15
CA THR A 211 10.38 -6.34 -19.50
C THR A 211 8.95 -6.76 -19.10
N GLY A 212 8.67 -8.06 -19.07
CA GLY A 212 7.36 -8.64 -18.76
C GLY A 212 6.80 -8.16 -17.43
N ILE A 213 5.49 -7.88 -17.40
CA ILE A 213 4.76 -7.37 -16.23
C ILE A 213 4.80 -8.36 -15.08
N VAL A 214 4.73 -9.63 -15.38
CA VAL A 214 4.47 -10.69 -14.42
C VAL A 214 5.66 -11.62 -14.19
N PRO A 215 6.61 -11.88 -15.13
CA PRO A 215 7.69 -12.81 -14.86
C PRO A 215 8.55 -12.43 -13.67
N ARG A 216 8.89 -11.14 -13.51
CA ARG A 216 9.68 -10.68 -12.36
C ARG A 216 8.92 -10.79 -11.06
N PHE A 217 7.65 -10.42 -11.04
CA PHE A 217 6.83 -10.51 -9.84
C PHE A 217 6.59 -11.96 -9.43
N PHE A 218 6.22 -12.82 -10.38
CA PHE A 218 5.98 -14.24 -10.12
C PHE A 218 7.27 -14.98 -9.75
N GLN A 219 8.36 -14.76 -10.47
CA GLN A 219 9.68 -15.32 -10.13
C GLN A 219 10.19 -14.78 -8.80
N SER A 220 10.05 -13.49 -8.54
CA SER A 220 10.38 -12.88 -7.27
C SER A 220 9.55 -13.49 -6.14
N THR A 221 8.25 -13.64 -6.32
CA THR A 221 7.35 -14.25 -5.32
C THR A 221 7.72 -15.70 -5.05
N ILE A 222 7.97 -16.51 -6.08
CA ILE A 222 8.41 -17.90 -5.92
C ILE A 222 9.78 -17.97 -5.25
N SER A 223 10.75 -17.15 -5.69
CA SER A 223 12.07 -17.09 -5.10
C SER A 223 12.00 -16.68 -3.63
N THR A 224 11.21 -15.64 -3.34
CA THR A 224 10.96 -15.19 -1.98
C THR A 224 10.33 -16.30 -1.13
N SER A 225 9.27 -16.94 -1.61
CA SER A 225 8.60 -18.02 -0.87
C SER A 225 9.48 -19.25 -0.62
N LYS A 226 10.45 -19.51 -1.51
CA LYS A 226 11.42 -20.62 -1.35
C LYS A 226 12.59 -20.27 -0.44
N ASN A 227 13.02 -19.02 -0.42
CA ASN A 227 14.27 -18.59 0.20
C ASN A 227 14.07 -17.80 1.50
N ILE A 228 12.89 -17.20 1.72
CA ILE A 228 12.57 -16.56 2.99
C ILE A 228 12.01 -17.62 3.94
N GLY A 229 12.82 -17.97 4.93
CA GLY A 229 12.39 -18.75 6.07
C GLY A 229 11.47 -17.92 6.99
N PRO A 230 10.88 -18.54 8.02
CA PRO A 230 10.08 -17.82 9.01
C PRO A 230 10.95 -16.77 9.71
N SER A 231 10.38 -15.61 10.02
CA SER A 231 11.06 -14.55 10.79
C SER A 231 11.55 -15.08 12.15
N TYR A 232 10.80 -15.98 12.76
CA TYR A 232 11.21 -16.75 13.95
C TYR A 232 12.09 -17.94 13.50
N ASN A 233 13.31 -17.63 13.10
CA ASN A 233 14.29 -18.57 12.55
C ASN A 233 14.97 -19.41 13.65
N GLY A 234 15.86 -20.33 13.25
CA GLY A 234 16.56 -21.22 14.19
C GLY A 234 17.43 -20.49 15.23
N GLN A 235 17.91 -19.27 14.96
CA GLN A 235 18.61 -18.44 15.92
C GLN A 235 17.66 -17.98 17.03
N TRP A 236 16.50 -17.45 16.65
CA TRP A 236 15.45 -17.06 17.60
C TRP A 236 14.94 -18.24 18.42
N GLN A 237 14.73 -19.39 17.80
CA GLN A 237 14.31 -20.60 18.49
C GLN A 237 15.30 -20.99 19.59
N ARG A 238 16.61 -20.98 19.29
CA ARG A 238 17.66 -21.29 20.28
C ARG A 238 17.74 -20.24 21.38
N ALA A 239 17.64 -18.95 21.02
CA ALA A 239 17.65 -17.87 22.01
C ALA A 239 16.47 -17.98 22.98
N MET A 240 15.27 -18.21 22.46
CA MET A 240 14.06 -18.33 23.29
C MET A 240 14.03 -19.63 24.09
N ASP A 241 14.62 -20.72 23.61
CA ASP A 241 14.83 -21.93 24.37
C ASP A 241 15.79 -21.69 25.57
N TRP A 242 16.85 -20.93 25.35
CA TRP A 242 17.75 -20.49 26.41
C TRP A 242 17.00 -19.60 27.43
N VAL A 243 16.20 -18.64 26.97
CA VAL A 243 15.38 -17.79 27.84
C VAL A 243 14.52 -18.64 28.75
N ARG A 244 13.76 -19.61 28.21
CA ARG A 244 12.89 -20.50 29.01
C ARG A 244 13.64 -21.30 30.06
N LYS A 245 14.83 -21.82 29.72
CA LYS A 245 15.60 -22.71 30.58
C LYS A 245 16.47 -22.03 31.59
N SER A 246 16.93 -20.81 31.28
CA SER A 246 18.00 -20.14 32.01
C SER A 246 17.58 -18.87 32.74
N THR A 247 16.32 -18.44 32.61
CA THR A 247 15.79 -17.29 33.33
C THR A 247 14.63 -17.68 34.25
N PRO A 248 14.40 -16.97 35.37
CA PRO A 248 13.24 -17.20 36.24
C PRO A 248 11.92 -17.11 35.46
N GLU A 249 10.88 -17.81 35.94
CA GLU A 249 9.55 -17.78 35.29
C GLU A 249 8.89 -16.40 35.36
N ASP A 250 9.16 -15.65 36.40
CA ASP A 250 8.70 -14.30 36.63
C ASP A 250 9.60 -13.20 36.01
N ALA A 251 10.59 -13.61 35.21
CA ALA A 251 11.48 -12.67 34.54
C ALA A 251 10.71 -11.72 33.60
N ILE A 252 11.02 -10.42 33.71
CA ILE A 252 10.45 -9.36 32.89
C ILE A 252 11.54 -8.83 31.95
N PHE A 253 11.26 -8.88 30.65
CA PHE A 253 12.16 -8.45 29.59
C PHE A 253 11.80 -7.05 29.12
N ALA A 254 12.80 -6.18 29.00
CA ALA A 254 12.74 -4.94 28.26
C ALA A 254 13.42 -5.15 26.90
N HIS A 255 12.85 -4.62 25.88
CA HIS A 255 13.36 -4.63 24.48
C HIS A 255 12.53 -3.67 23.63
N TRP A 256 12.91 -3.47 22.38
CA TRP A 256 12.05 -2.77 21.43
C TRP A 256 10.81 -3.61 21.12
N TRP A 257 9.66 -2.98 20.94
CA TRP A 257 8.33 -3.61 20.81
C TRP A 257 8.24 -4.70 19.73
N ASP A 258 9.08 -4.65 18.69
CA ASP A 258 9.08 -5.60 17.58
C ASP A 258 9.23 -7.06 18.03
N TYR A 259 9.89 -7.31 19.14
CA TYR A 259 10.29 -8.66 19.58
C TYR A 259 9.44 -9.23 20.69
N GLY A 260 8.49 -8.47 21.23
CA GLY A 260 7.71 -8.85 22.39
C GLY A 260 6.99 -10.17 22.24
N TYR A 261 6.31 -10.39 21.13
CA TYR A 261 5.61 -11.65 20.90
C TYR A 261 6.53 -12.87 20.85
N TRP A 262 7.78 -12.71 20.43
CA TRP A 262 8.72 -13.83 20.42
C TRP A 262 9.19 -14.17 21.83
N VAL A 263 9.40 -13.17 22.69
CA VAL A 263 9.74 -13.37 24.11
C VAL A 263 8.53 -13.96 24.85
N GLN A 264 7.33 -13.44 24.63
CA GLN A 264 6.11 -13.93 25.27
C GLN A 264 5.80 -15.37 24.86
N TYR A 265 5.77 -15.66 23.58
CA TYR A 265 5.38 -16.98 23.07
C TYR A 265 6.55 -17.96 23.09
N GLY A 266 7.69 -17.60 22.52
CA GLY A 266 8.86 -18.46 22.44
C GLY A 266 9.60 -18.60 23.76
N GLY A 267 9.81 -17.50 24.47
CA GLY A 267 10.50 -17.44 25.75
C GLY A 267 9.63 -17.73 26.95
N GLN A 268 8.31 -17.61 26.84
CA GLN A 268 7.34 -17.74 27.93
C GLN A 268 7.68 -16.80 29.10
N ARG A 269 8.03 -15.56 28.78
CA ARG A 269 8.41 -14.52 29.77
C ARG A 269 7.62 -13.24 29.52
N THR A 270 7.46 -12.46 30.59
CA THR A 270 6.79 -11.16 30.56
C THR A 270 7.65 -10.13 29.84
N THR A 271 7.02 -9.22 29.09
CA THR A 271 7.69 -8.13 28.37
C THR A 271 7.06 -6.78 28.72
N LEU A 272 7.86 -5.70 28.65
CA LEU A 272 7.36 -4.33 28.86
C LEU A 272 6.51 -3.86 27.68
N SER A 273 6.80 -4.31 26.47
CA SER A 273 6.11 -3.91 25.25
C SER A 273 6.09 -5.04 24.23
N ASP A 274 5.12 -5.00 23.31
CA ASP A 274 4.98 -5.94 22.21
C ASP A 274 4.38 -5.27 20.96
N GLY A 275 4.22 -6.03 19.89
CA GLY A 275 3.67 -5.56 18.62
C GLY A 275 2.22 -5.10 18.67
N GLY A 276 1.48 -5.40 19.74
CA GLY A 276 0.11 -4.90 19.95
C GLY A 276 0.08 -3.42 20.34
N ASN A 277 1.19 -2.89 20.88
CA ASN A 277 1.34 -1.47 21.27
C ASN A 277 0.17 -0.94 22.10
N ALA A 278 -0.37 -1.77 23.01
CA ALA A 278 -1.53 -1.45 23.82
C ALA A 278 -1.27 -0.23 24.72
N ILE A 279 -0.03 -0.05 25.18
CA ILE A 279 0.41 1.10 25.97
C ILE A 279 1.51 1.82 25.19
N GLY A 280 1.14 2.69 24.26
CA GLY A 280 2.08 3.40 23.39
C GLY A 280 3.14 4.25 24.14
N ALA A 281 2.83 4.73 25.34
CA ALA A 281 3.77 5.46 26.17
C ALA A 281 5.00 4.62 26.58
N ILE A 282 4.86 3.29 26.71
CA ILE A 282 5.99 2.42 27.05
C ILE A 282 7.07 2.46 25.96
N ASN A 283 6.68 2.48 24.70
CA ASN A 283 7.64 2.57 23.60
C ASN A 283 8.43 3.90 23.62
N HIS A 284 7.75 5.00 23.97
CA HIS A 284 8.43 6.28 24.17
C HIS A 284 9.45 6.18 25.32
N PHE A 285 9.07 5.61 26.45
CA PHE A 285 9.96 5.48 27.59
C PHE A 285 11.11 4.51 27.34
N VAL A 286 10.87 3.37 26.70
CA VAL A 286 11.94 2.44 26.32
C VAL A 286 12.88 3.10 25.30
N GLY A 287 12.35 3.78 24.30
CA GLY A 287 13.15 4.56 23.35
C GLY A 287 14.02 5.59 24.06
N ARG A 288 13.42 6.39 24.94
CA ARG A 288 14.08 7.51 25.64
C ARG A 288 15.08 7.08 26.67
N HIS A 289 14.65 6.23 27.62
CA HIS A 289 15.40 5.94 28.84
C HIS A 289 16.26 4.66 28.75
N VAL A 290 16.08 3.84 27.72
CA VAL A 290 16.86 2.60 27.55
C VAL A 290 17.71 2.66 26.29
N LEU A 291 17.06 2.76 25.11
CA LEU A 291 17.76 2.60 23.82
C LEU A 291 18.51 3.87 23.38
N THR A 292 18.13 5.04 23.89
CA THR A 292 18.83 6.31 23.67
C THR A 292 19.15 7.00 25.00
N ALA A 293 19.28 6.22 26.09
CA ALA A 293 19.67 6.74 27.38
C ALA A 293 21.03 7.46 27.31
N GLN A 294 21.18 8.54 28.08
CA GLN A 294 22.42 9.31 28.11
C GLN A 294 23.43 8.79 29.14
N SER A 295 22.95 7.91 30.04
CA SER A 295 23.81 7.21 31.01
C SER A 295 23.25 5.82 31.34
N GLU A 296 24.10 4.98 31.93
CA GLU A 296 23.69 3.65 32.43
C GLU A 296 22.72 3.79 33.60
N GLU A 297 22.89 4.80 34.44
CA GLU A 297 22.02 5.09 35.59
C GLU A 297 20.59 5.38 35.14
N GLU A 298 20.41 6.22 34.09
CA GLU A 298 19.10 6.52 33.53
C GLU A 298 18.38 5.23 33.06
N ALA A 299 19.11 4.35 32.36
CA ALA A 299 18.54 3.09 31.87
C ALA A 299 18.19 2.14 33.05
N LEU A 300 19.07 1.99 34.01
CA LEU A 300 18.85 1.12 35.18
C LEU A 300 17.71 1.61 36.07
N GLU A 301 17.59 2.89 36.26
CA GLU A 301 16.49 3.49 37.06
C GLU A 301 15.13 3.19 36.41
N PHE A 302 15.03 3.42 35.12
CA PHE A 302 13.80 3.09 34.36
C PHE A 302 13.48 1.60 34.40
N LEU A 303 14.45 0.73 34.09
CA LEU A 303 14.26 -0.72 34.09
C LEU A 303 13.78 -1.23 35.47
N LYS A 304 14.44 -0.77 36.54
CA LYS A 304 14.05 -1.09 37.95
C LYS A 304 12.66 -0.60 38.29
N SER A 305 12.29 0.61 37.84
CA SER A 305 10.94 1.17 38.12
C SER A 305 9.82 0.34 37.47
N ARG A 306 10.15 -0.43 36.41
CA ARG A 306 9.24 -1.33 35.73
C ARG A 306 9.39 -2.79 36.11
N GLY A 307 10.26 -3.11 37.06
CA GLY A 307 10.55 -4.48 37.44
C GLY A 307 11.26 -5.31 36.39
N ALA A 308 11.79 -4.67 35.32
CA ALA A 308 12.51 -5.37 34.27
C ALA A 308 13.89 -5.77 34.76
N ASN A 309 14.21 -7.06 34.68
CA ASN A 309 15.47 -7.63 35.13
C ASN A 309 16.32 -8.18 34.00
N TYR A 310 15.78 -8.17 32.76
CA TYR A 310 16.51 -8.55 31.55
C TYR A 310 16.31 -7.49 30.45
N LEU A 311 17.41 -7.17 29.77
CA LEU A 311 17.40 -6.34 28.54
C LEU A 311 17.80 -7.24 27.35
N LEU A 312 16.89 -7.36 26.39
CA LEU A 312 17.16 -8.04 25.14
C LEU A 312 17.52 -7.01 24.06
N MET A 313 18.73 -7.13 23.53
CA MET A 313 19.24 -6.31 22.43
C MET A 313 19.55 -7.16 21.21
N ILE A 314 19.32 -6.61 20.03
CA ILE A 314 19.41 -7.29 18.76
C ILE A 314 20.21 -6.44 17.78
N SER A 315 21.03 -7.11 16.93
CA SER A 315 21.95 -6.42 16.02
C SER A 315 21.25 -5.50 15.01
N ASP A 316 20.02 -5.78 14.64
CA ASP A 316 19.26 -4.92 13.70
C ASP A 316 18.79 -3.59 14.34
N GLU A 317 18.84 -3.47 15.66
CA GLU A 317 18.52 -2.23 16.38
C GLU A 317 19.48 -1.09 16.04
N VAL A 318 20.69 -1.39 15.63
CA VAL A 318 21.63 -0.38 15.14
C VAL A 318 21.03 0.36 13.93
N GLY A 319 20.39 -0.37 13.02
CA GLY A 319 19.66 0.23 11.87
C GLY A 319 18.36 0.95 12.23
N LYS A 320 17.83 0.71 13.44
CA LYS A 320 16.58 1.31 13.94
C LYS A 320 16.80 2.50 14.86
N TYR A 321 18.05 2.94 15.08
CA TYR A 321 18.38 4.03 16.00
C TYR A 321 17.55 5.28 15.73
N SER A 322 17.36 5.67 14.47
CA SER A 322 16.53 6.84 14.12
C SER A 322 15.06 6.70 14.57
N ALA A 323 14.54 5.45 14.61
CA ALA A 323 13.19 5.20 15.12
C ALA A 323 13.11 5.36 16.63
N PHE A 324 14.06 4.79 17.39
CA PHE A 324 14.09 4.94 18.85
C PHE A 324 14.27 6.39 19.27
N SER A 325 15.22 7.07 18.62
CA SER A 325 15.50 8.49 18.82
C SER A 325 14.26 9.34 18.55
N SER A 326 13.63 9.13 17.41
CA SER A 326 12.41 9.88 17.05
C SER A 326 11.25 9.65 18.03
N ILE A 327 11.03 8.40 18.46
CA ILE A 327 9.93 8.06 19.38
C ILE A 327 10.27 8.48 20.81
N GLY A 328 11.52 8.32 21.25
CA GLY A 328 11.99 8.67 22.58
C GLY A 328 12.21 10.15 22.80
N ALA A 329 12.36 10.95 21.73
CA ALA A 329 12.60 12.38 21.83
C ALA A 329 11.35 13.16 22.29
N ASP A 330 11.59 14.31 22.89
CA ASP A 330 10.59 15.34 23.16
C ASP A 330 10.18 16.10 21.88
N ALA A 331 9.48 17.22 22.03
CA ALA A 331 9.05 18.07 20.92
C ALA A 331 10.24 18.67 20.14
N ASN A 332 11.41 18.79 20.75
CA ASN A 332 12.61 19.40 20.19
C ASN A 332 13.59 18.39 19.58
N TYR A 333 13.23 17.10 19.55
CA TYR A 333 14.09 16.02 19.05
C TYR A 333 15.43 15.91 19.82
N ASP A 334 15.37 15.88 21.14
CA ASP A 334 16.50 15.86 22.07
C ASP A 334 17.20 14.49 22.22
N ARG A 335 16.80 13.48 21.46
CA ARG A 335 17.35 12.11 21.49
C ARG A 335 17.84 11.66 20.13
#